data_b209c31cbb3d3de1626cd9f1b5ffef6e
#
_entry.id   b209c31cbb3d3de1626cd9f1b5ffef6e
#
_cell.length_a   1.000
_cell.length_b   1.000
_cell.length_c   1.000
_cell.angle_alpha   90.00
_cell.angle_beta   90.00
_cell.angle_gamma   90.00
#
_symmetry.space_group_name_H-M   'P 1'
#
loop_
_entity.id
_entity.type
_entity.pdbx_description
1 polymer ?
#
loop_
_entity_poly.entity_id
_entity_poly.type
_entity_poly.pdbx_seq_one_letter_code
_entity_poly.pdbx_strand_id
1 'polypeptide(L)'
;MCYAIIRTEARARLTITNEVLTMNNIGKRIKEQRKKNDFTQEKLADFLGVSYKAVSKWECGVSVPDISLIISLAKLFHVSTDDLLGVNDVNENSRRDEIEALYKKTWETGDLEERHRIAKMGVAEFPGDMKYMDWLGWTTAMLSFSYADDETYIAEQEKAIRIFECVIETTSDERIKASAIQGIVQYLSFRGRDEEALEYAKQYPENYSMSREAVMLTCLRGEEKTILAQKMLNDHLTDMLNLIERNSMEACVAQEQIINAIIPDGNYLYYNTFLVDNYVARAVFYVRDNELEKAMDALKKAQKFAIAYDSFLNDYETYRFTSPFLSAEEHKTADICRSGTSTRKEDFIDFVKRSGFDALKDREDFQALLK
;
A
#
# COMPACT_ATOMS: atom_id res chain seq x y z
N MET A 1 -21.53 2.91 37.65
CA MET A 1 -22.84 2.72 36.98
C MET A 1 -22.75 2.90 35.46
N CYS A 2 -22.00 3.84 34.91
CA CYS A 2 -21.82 4.00 33.43
C CYS A 2 -21.11 2.85 32.70
N TYR A 3 -20.22 2.11 33.35
CA TYR A 3 -19.48 0.99 32.72
C TYR A 3 -20.33 -0.26 32.44
N ALA A 4 -21.42 -0.44 33.18
CA ALA A 4 -22.34 -1.57 33.01
C ALA A 4 -23.32 -1.34 31.83
N ILE A 5 -23.68 -0.10 31.55
CA ILE A 5 -24.62 0.27 30.47
C ILE A 5 -23.95 0.13 29.11
N ILE A 6 -22.66 0.54 29.00
CA ILE A 6 -21.89 0.42 27.74
C ILE A 6 -21.66 -1.04 27.36
N ARG A 7 -21.48 -1.94 28.33
CA ARG A 7 -21.29 -3.38 28.09
C ARG A 7 -22.58 -4.07 27.63
N THR A 8 -23.75 -3.60 28.08
CA THR A 8 -25.06 -4.15 27.68
C THR A 8 -25.46 -3.69 26.28
N GLU A 9 -25.22 -2.43 25.93
CA GLU A 9 -25.48 -1.92 24.57
C GLU A 9 -24.53 -2.50 23.51
N ALA A 10 -23.24 -2.66 23.83
CA ALA A 10 -22.28 -3.32 22.94
C ALA A 10 -22.62 -4.78 22.70
N ARG A 11 -23.09 -5.49 23.76
CA ARG A 11 -23.53 -6.90 23.67
C ARG A 11 -24.82 -7.04 22.86
N ALA A 12 -25.77 -6.13 23.03
CA ALA A 12 -27.01 -6.08 22.25
C ALA A 12 -26.74 -5.77 20.76
N ARG A 13 -25.82 -4.82 20.45
CA ARG A 13 -25.42 -4.52 19.06
C ARG A 13 -24.67 -5.68 18.41
N LEU A 14 -23.81 -6.40 19.14
CA LEU A 14 -23.13 -7.60 18.65
C LEU A 14 -24.12 -8.76 18.38
N THR A 15 -25.15 -8.91 19.22
CA THR A 15 -26.18 -9.93 19.02
C THR A 15 -27.05 -9.62 17.80
N ILE A 16 -27.46 -8.37 17.61
CA ILE A 16 -28.26 -7.95 16.45
C ILE A 16 -27.45 -8.04 15.13
N THR A 17 -26.15 -7.70 15.15
CA THR A 17 -25.28 -7.86 13.96
C THR A 17 -25.04 -9.32 13.62
N ASN A 18 -24.87 -10.20 14.62
CA ASN A 18 -24.73 -11.63 14.37
C ASN A 18 -26.03 -12.30 13.88
N GLU A 19 -27.20 -11.88 14.40
CA GLU A 19 -28.49 -12.36 13.89
C GLU A 19 -28.75 -11.92 12.45
N VAL A 20 -28.41 -10.67 12.09
CA VAL A 20 -28.55 -10.17 10.70
C VAL A 20 -27.56 -10.84 9.75
N LEU A 21 -26.35 -11.15 10.19
CA LEU A 21 -25.35 -11.88 9.40
C LEU A 21 -25.75 -13.34 9.18
N THR A 22 -26.32 -14.02 10.20
CA THR A 22 -26.83 -15.40 10.07
C THR A 22 -28.07 -15.47 9.18
N MET A 23 -28.96 -14.49 9.26
CA MET A 23 -30.16 -14.42 8.41
C MET A 23 -29.79 -14.24 6.92
N ASN A 24 -28.79 -13.45 6.59
CA ASN A 24 -28.28 -13.32 5.22
C ASN A 24 -27.61 -14.57 4.68
N ASN A 25 -27.01 -15.39 5.54
CA ASN A 25 -26.31 -16.59 5.12
C ASN A 25 -27.26 -17.73 4.73
N ILE A 26 -28.37 -17.96 5.46
CA ILE A 26 -29.29 -19.06 5.13
C ILE A 26 -29.99 -18.83 3.79
N GLY A 27 -30.41 -17.60 3.49
CA GLY A 27 -31.02 -17.29 2.19
C GLY A 27 -30.07 -17.50 1.02
N LYS A 28 -28.80 -17.11 1.19
CA LYS A 28 -27.75 -17.34 0.21
C LYS A 28 -27.52 -18.84 -0.05
N ARG A 29 -27.46 -19.64 1.02
CA ARG A 29 -27.30 -21.11 0.93
C ARG A 29 -28.48 -21.79 0.27
N ILE A 30 -29.71 -21.40 0.60
CA ILE A 30 -30.91 -21.88 -0.10
C ILE A 30 -30.79 -21.61 -1.60
N LYS A 31 -30.41 -20.41 -1.98
CA LYS A 31 -30.20 -20.02 -3.39
C LYS A 31 -29.11 -20.82 -4.08
N GLU A 32 -27.99 -21.07 -3.41
CA GLU A 32 -26.89 -21.87 -3.92
C GLU A 32 -27.31 -23.32 -4.13
N GLN A 33 -27.93 -23.95 -3.12
CA GLN A 33 -28.41 -25.32 -3.19
C GLN A 33 -29.53 -25.49 -4.24
N ARG A 34 -30.46 -24.54 -4.32
CA ARG A 34 -31.48 -24.51 -5.37
C ARG A 34 -30.87 -24.53 -6.76
N LYS A 35 -29.89 -23.65 -7.01
CA LYS A 35 -29.20 -23.57 -8.31
C LYS A 35 -28.40 -24.84 -8.61
N LYS A 36 -27.72 -25.41 -7.61
CA LYS A 36 -26.96 -26.66 -7.73
C LYS A 36 -27.85 -27.86 -8.14
N ASN A 37 -29.11 -27.82 -7.71
CA ASN A 37 -30.12 -28.84 -8.04
C ASN A 37 -31.02 -28.46 -9.22
N ASP A 38 -30.68 -27.42 -9.98
CA ASP A 38 -31.42 -26.96 -11.17
C ASP A 38 -32.90 -26.65 -10.91
N PHE A 39 -33.24 -26.12 -9.72
CA PHE A 39 -34.60 -25.70 -9.42
C PHE A 39 -34.82 -24.22 -9.70
N THR A 40 -36.00 -23.86 -10.25
CA THR A 40 -36.48 -22.47 -10.23
C THR A 40 -37.05 -22.13 -8.86
N GLN A 41 -37.24 -20.85 -8.55
CA GLN A 41 -37.89 -20.43 -7.30
C GLN A 41 -39.32 -20.95 -7.15
N GLU A 42 -40.06 -20.99 -8.28
CA GLU A 42 -41.39 -21.55 -8.37
C GLU A 42 -41.38 -23.05 -8.05
N LYS A 43 -40.49 -23.83 -8.70
CA LYS A 43 -40.37 -25.26 -8.49
C LYS A 43 -40.00 -25.59 -7.04
N LEU A 44 -39.11 -24.81 -6.40
CA LEU A 44 -38.77 -24.97 -5.00
C LEU A 44 -39.97 -24.66 -4.11
N ALA A 45 -40.73 -23.60 -4.42
CA ALA A 45 -41.94 -23.21 -3.69
C ALA A 45 -43.02 -24.31 -3.73
N ASP A 46 -43.24 -24.89 -4.90
CA ASP A 46 -44.18 -26.01 -5.10
C ASP A 46 -43.80 -27.23 -4.25
N PHE A 47 -42.53 -27.64 -4.24
CA PHE A 47 -42.05 -28.74 -3.41
C PHE A 47 -42.25 -28.53 -1.92
N LEU A 48 -42.16 -27.27 -1.46
CA LEU A 48 -42.28 -26.94 -0.04
C LEU A 48 -43.70 -26.53 0.37
N GLY A 49 -44.65 -26.43 -0.58
CA GLY A 49 -46.01 -25.98 -0.32
C GLY A 49 -46.13 -24.52 0.11
N VAL A 50 -45.22 -23.66 -0.40
CA VAL A 50 -45.17 -22.22 -0.05
C VAL A 50 -45.31 -21.36 -1.32
N SER A 51 -45.52 -20.05 -1.13
CA SER A 51 -45.54 -19.15 -2.31
C SER A 51 -44.12 -18.87 -2.83
N TYR A 52 -43.99 -18.66 -4.15
CA TYR A 52 -42.72 -18.27 -4.74
C TYR A 52 -42.13 -16.99 -4.13
N LYS A 53 -43.03 -16.06 -3.72
CA LYS A 53 -42.63 -14.82 -2.99
C LYS A 53 -41.96 -15.10 -1.67
N ALA A 54 -42.31 -16.19 -0.98
CA ALA A 54 -41.65 -16.59 0.25
C ALA A 54 -40.21 -17.04 -0.03
N VAL A 55 -39.99 -17.91 -1.04
CA VAL A 55 -38.67 -18.34 -1.46
C VAL A 55 -37.80 -17.14 -1.89
N SER A 56 -38.35 -16.22 -2.69
CA SER A 56 -37.65 -15.01 -3.11
C SER A 56 -37.24 -14.13 -1.91
N LYS A 57 -38.11 -13.95 -0.91
CA LYS A 57 -37.77 -13.20 0.32
C LYS A 57 -36.65 -13.88 1.13
N TRP A 58 -36.65 -15.21 1.20
CA TRP A 58 -35.59 -15.95 1.88
C TRP A 58 -34.24 -15.74 1.17
N GLU A 59 -34.21 -15.90 -0.16
CA GLU A 59 -33.00 -15.75 -0.96
C GLU A 59 -32.46 -14.32 -0.99
N CYS A 60 -33.32 -13.33 -0.76
CA CYS A 60 -32.93 -11.91 -0.61
C CYS A 60 -32.63 -11.51 0.84
N GLY A 61 -32.71 -12.43 1.80
CA GLY A 61 -32.46 -12.12 3.23
C GLY A 61 -33.52 -11.26 3.90
N VAL A 62 -34.71 -11.09 3.30
CA VAL A 62 -35.83 -10.28 3.85
C VAL A 62 -36.58 -11.06 4.94
N SER A 63 -36.60 -12.39 4.85
CA SER A 63 -37.18 -13.28 5.86
C SER A 63 -36.44 -14.62 5.83
N VAL A 64 -36.62 -15.43 6.87
CA VAL A 64 -36.12 -16.81 6.95
C VAL A 64 -37.25 -17.81 6.82
N PRO A 65 -36.97 -19.07 6.36
CA PRO A 65 -37.93 -20.15 6.41
C PRO A 65 -38.33 -20.49 7.86
N ASP A 66 -39.56 -20.99 8.04
CA ASP A 66 -39.92 -21.64 9.31
C ASP A 66 -39.01 -22.85 9.60
N ILE A 67 -38.77 -23.13 10.88
CA ILE A 67 -37.86 -24.21 11.29
C ILE A 67 -38.31 -25.59 10.76
N SER A 68 -39.61 -25.79 10.59
CA SER A 68 -40.16 -27.01 10.00
C SER A 68 -39.77 -27.19 8.53
N LEU A 69 -39.60 -26.07 7.79
CA LEU A 69 -39.17 -26.05 6.40
C LEU A 69 -37.67 -26.26 6.23
N ILE A 70 -36.87 -25.93 7.26
CA ILE A 70 -35.42 -26.18 7.24
C ILE A 70 -35.13 -27.67 7.04
N ILE A 71 -35.82 -28.53 7.78
CA ILE A 71 -35.69 -29.98 7.67
C ILE A 71 -36.08 -30.46 6.29
N SER A 72 -37.16 -29.92 5.73
CA SER A 72 -37.65 -30.26 4.39
C SER A 72 -36.67 -29.80 3.30
N LEU A 73 -36.11 -28.61 3.43
CA LEU A 73 -35.06 -28.06 2.54
C LEU A 73 -33.80 -28.92 2.57
N ALA A 74 -33.34 -29.28 3.76
CA ALA A 74 -32.15 -30.12 3.95
C ALA A 74 -32.32 -31.49 3.27
N LYS A 75 -33.47 -32.12 3.44
CA LYS A 75 -33.81 -33.39 2.78
C LYS A 75 -33.89 -33.23 1.25
N LEU A 76 -34.55 -32.16 0.76
CA LEU A 76 -34.71 -31.90 -0.67
C LEU A 76 -33.37 -31.67 -1.37
N PHE A 77 -32.46 -30.97 -0.71
CA PHE A 77 -31.14 -30.66 -1.27
C PHE A 77 -30.07 -31.73 -0.96
N HIS A 78 -30.42 -32.78 -0.19
CA HIS A 78 -29.49 -33.83 0.26
C HIS A 78 -28.27 -33.27 1.04
N VAL A 79 -28.51 -32.29 1.91
CA VAL A 79 -27.52 -31.69 2.81
C VAL A 79 -27.96 -31.84 4.26
N SER A 80 -27.06 -31.64 5.22
CA SER A 80 -27.43 -31.59 6.65
C SER A 80 -28.17 -30.29 6.98
N THR A 81 -28.96 -30.28 8.05
CA THR A 81 -29.54 -29.04 8.60
C THR A 81 -28.47 -28.05 9.02
N ASP A 82 -27.37 -28.55 9.55
CA ASP A 82 -26.21 -27.76 9.99
C ASP A 82 -25.54 -27.05 8.82
N ASP A 83 -25.37 -27.74 7.70
CA ASP A 83 -24.87 -27.12 6.45
C ASP A 83 -25.79 -26.03 5.93
N LEU A 84 -27.12 -26.28 5.98
CA LEU A 84 -28.11 -25.29 5.51
C LEU A 84 -28.21 -24.08 6.43
N LEU A 85 -28.09 -24.28 7.74
CA LEU A 85 -28.08 -23.22 8.75
C LEU A 85 -26.72 -22.51 8.87
N GLY A 86 -25.65 -23.12 8.36
CA GLY A 86 -24.31 -22.58 8.48
C GLY A 86 -23.69 -22.73 9.86
N VAL A 87 -24.11 -23.73 10.62
CA VAL A 87 -23.59 -23.98 11.97
C VAL A 87 -22.11 -24.32 11.92
N ASN A 88 -21.69 -25.08 10.92
CA ASN A 88 -20.28 -25.43 10.72
C ASN A 88 -19.45 -24.19 10.38
N ASP A 89 -19.96 -23.28 9.52
CA ASP A 89 -19.29 -22.04 9.15
C ASP A 89 -19.12 -21.08 10.34
N VAL A 90 -20.10 -21.00 11.24
CA VAL A 90 -20.00 -20.15 12.45
C VAL A 90 -18.93 -20.68 13.38
N ASN A 91 -18.88 -22.00 13.59
CA ASN A 91 -17.84 -22.63 14.40
C ASN A 91 -16.47 -22.53 13.73
N GLU A 92 -16.39 -22.73 12.41
CA GLU A 92 -15.14 -22.57 11.65
C GLU A 92 -14.63 -21.12 11.69
N ASN A 93 -15.51 -20.13 11.48
CA ASN A 93 -15.11 -18.73 11.55
C ASN A 93 -14.64 -18.33 12.96
N SER A 94 -15.35 -18.77 14.01
CA SER A 94 -14.94 -18.53 15.39
C SER A 94 -13.58 -19.19 15.69
N ARG A 95 -13.33 -20.38 15.14
CA ARG A 95 -12.05 -21.06 15.31
C ARG A 95 -10.92 -20.40 14.53
N ARG A 96 -11.21 -19.87 13.33
CA ARG A 96 -10.28 -19.05 12.56
C ARG A 96 -9.89 -17.78 13.33
N ASP A 97 -10.89 -17.06 13.87
CA ASP A 97 -10.67 -15.85 14.67
C ASP A 97 -9.79 -16.13 15.90
N GLU A 98 -10.01 -17.30 16.56
CA GLU A 98 -9.19 -17.73 17.69
C GLU A 98 -7.72 -17.98 17.28
N ILE A 99 -7.49 -18.72 16.19
CA ILE A 99 -6.14 -18.99 15.67
C ILE A 99 -5.45 -17.69 15.26
N GLU A 100 -6.18 -16.77 14.62
CA GLU A 100 -5.65 -15.46 14.23
C GLU A 100 -5.27 -14.60 15.45
N ALA A 101 -6.10 -14.61 16.48
CA ALA A 101 -5.82 -13.90 17.73
C ALA A 101 -4.57 -14.49 18.43
N LEU A 102 -4.43 -15.81 18.47
CA LEU A 102 -3.25 -16.47 19.01
C LEU A 102 -2.00 -16.13 18.21
N TYR A 103 -2.06 -16.17 16.87
CA TYR A 103 -0.95 -15.81 15.98
C TYR A 103 -0.53 -14.36 16.20
N LYS A 104 -1.48 -13.41 16.22
CA LYS A 104 -1.21 -12.00 16.48
C LYS A 104 -0.55 -11.78 17.85
N LYS A 105 -0.96 -12.50 18.88
CA LYS A 105 -0.37 -12.39 20.21
C LYS A 105 1.12 -12.73 20.23
N THR A 106 1.58 -13.64 19.36
CA THR A 106 3.01 -13.97 19.26
C THR A 106 3.86 -12.84 18.70
N TRP A 107 3.26 -11.83 18.07
CA TRP A 107 3.98 -10.64 17.62
C TRP A 107 4.44 -9.77 18.79
N GLU A 108 3.61 -9.70 19.84
CA GLU A 108 3.92 -8.95 21.06
C GLU A 108 5.02 -9.62 21.88
N THR A 109 5.01 -10.96 21.92
CA THR A 109 5.99 -11.75 22.69
C THR A 109 7.29 -12.02 21.93
N GLY A 110 7.28 -11.92 20.59
CA GLY A 110 8.40 -12.32 19.74
C GLY A 110 8.64 -13.83 19.66
N ASP A 111 7.74 -14.66 20.24
CA ASP A 111 7.88 -16.12 20.29
C ASP A 111 7.65 -16.74 18.90
N LEU A 112 8.75 -16.95 18.18
CA LEU A 112 8.73 -17.48 16.82
C LEU A 112 8.39 -18.99 16.77
N GLU A 113 8.79 -19.77 17.77
CA GLU A 113 8.47 -21.19 17.83
C GLU A 113 6.96 -21.40 18.03
N GLU A 114 6.38 -20.65 18.96
CA GLU A 114 4.93 -20.68 19.17
C GLU A 114 4.16 -20.17 17.94
N ARG A 115 4.66 -19.12 17.27
CA ARG A 115 4.08 -18.62 16.01
C ARG A 115 4.06 -19.70 14.94
N HIS A 116 5.16 -20.43 14.78
CA HIS A 116 5.25 -21.53 13.83
C HIS A 116 4.31 -22.69 14.20
N ARG A 117 4.20 -23.01 15.49
CA ARG A 117 3.26 -24.02 15.98
C ARG A 117 1.82 -23.65 15.63
N ILE A 118 1.45 -22.38 15.82
CA ILE A 118 0.10 -21.88 15.49
C ILE A 118 -0.13 -21.90 13.96
N ALA A 119 0.86 -21.53 13.14
CA ALA A 119 0.75 -21.64 11.68
C ALA A 119 0.49 -23.10 11.24
N LYS A 120 1.23 -24.06 11.80
CA LYS A 120 0.99 -25.49 11.56
C LYS A 120 -0.40 -25.93 11.99
N MET A 121 -0.89 -25.45 13.12
CA MET A 121 -2.25 -25.74 13.60
C MET A 121 -3.29 -25.22 12.61
N GLY A 122 -3.14 -23.99 12.11
CA GLY A 122 -4.03 -23.43 11.10
C GLY A 122 -4.06 -24.25 9.81
N VAL A 123 -2.90 -24.69 9.31
CA VAL A 123 -2.82 -25.57 8.12
C VAL A 123 -3.46 -26.93 8.37
N ALA A 124 -3.31 -27.51 9.58
CA ALA A 124 -3.88 -28.82 9.90
C ALA A 124 -5.40 -28.76 10.07
N GLU A 125 -5.93 -27.71 10.68
CA GLU A 125 -7.37 -27.55 10.91
C GLU A 125 -8.11 -27.04 9.65
N PHE A 126 -7.45 -26.22 8.80
CA PHE A 126 -8.02 -25.64 7.59
C PHE A 126 -7.15 -25.96 6.35
N PRO A 127 -7.12 -27.22 5.91
CA PRO A 127 -6.35 -27.63 4.74
C PRO A 127 -6.81 -26.87 3.50
N GLY A 128 -5.86 -26.26 2.78
CA GLY A 128 -6.15 -25.48 1.58
C GLY A 128 -6.40 -24.00 1.83
N ASP A 129 -6.40 -23.52 3.07
CA ASP A 129 -6.40 -22.09 3.37
C ASP A 129 -5.01 -21.51 3.20
N MET A 130 -4.81 -20.77 2.10
CA MET A 130 -3.51 -20.23 1.71
C MET A 130 -2.98 -19.19 2.68
N LYS A 131 -3.82 -18.59 3.52
CA LYS A 131 -3.38 -17.67 4.59
C LYS A 131 -2.50 -18.39 5.62
N TYR A 132 -2.93 -19.56 6.09
CA TYR A 132 -2.15 -20.34 7.04
C TYR A 132 -0.92 -20.97 6.39
N MET A 133 -1.01 -21.31 5.09
CA MET A 133 0.16 -21.77 4.32
C MET A 133 1.20 -20.65 4.18
N ASP A 134 0.79 -19.42 3.91
CA ASP A 134 1.68 -18.26 3.86
C ASP A 134 2.37 -18.02 5.23
N TRP A 135 1.60 -18.06 6.32
CA TRP A 135 2.17 -17.98 7.67
C TRP A 135 3.18 -19.11 7.97
N LEU A 136 2.88 -20.32 7.50
CA LEU A 136 3.80 -21.45 7.63
C LEU A 136 5.07 -21.22 6.83
N GLY A 137 5.00 -20.69 5.61
CA GLY A 137 6.14 -20.32 4.80
C GLY A 137 7.05 -19.32 5.52
N TRP A 138 6.48 -18.21 5.98
CA TRP A 138 7.20 -17.17 6.72
C TRP A 138 7.86 -17.70 8.01
N THR A 139 7.12 -18.43 8.82
CA THR A 139 7.65 -18.94 10.09
C THR A 139 8.69 -20.03 9.90
N THR A 140 8.55 -20.89 8.87
CA THR A 140 9.57 -21.88 8.50
C THR A 140 10.87 -21.18 8.07
N ALA A 141 10.77 -20.19 7.20
CA ALA A 141 11.92 -19.43 6.72
C ALA A 141 12.62 -18.66 7.86
N MET A 142 11.86 -18.03 8.75
CA MET A 142 12.43 -17.29 9.89
C MET A 142 13.12 -18.22 10.89
N LEU A 143 12.53 -19.38 11.17
CA LEU A 143 13.13 -20.38 12.07
C LEU A 143 14.40 -20.99 11.49
N SER A 144 14.58 -21.02 10.16
CA SER A 144 15.79 -21.56 9.55
C SER A 144 17.07 -20.93 10.09
N PHE A 145 17.03 -19.62 10.43
CA PHE A 145 18.16 -18.89 10.98
C PHE A 145 18.58 -19.32 12.41
N SER A 146 17.77 -20.14 13.10
CA SER A 146 18.11 -20.66 14.42
C SER A 146 18.94 -21.95 14.36
N TYR A 147 19.02 -22.60 13.20
CA TYR A 147 19.81 -23.81 13.02
C TYR A 147 21.30 -23.49 12.86
N ALA A 148 22.14 -24.24 13.58
CA ALA A 148 23.57 -24.02 13.63
C ALA A 148 24.34 -24.66 12.45
N ASP A 149 23.73 -25.64 11.80
CA ASP A 149 24.32 -26.35 10.68
C ASP A 149 23.74 -25.89 9.34
N ASP A 150 24.63 -25.74 8.35
CA ASP A 150 24.26 -25.22 7.03
C ASP A 150 23.28 -26.15 6.28
N GLU A 151 23.35 -27.45 6.50
CA GLU A 151 22.49 -28.42 5.80
C GLU A 151 21.03 -28.24 6.22
N THR A 152 20.75 -28.19 7.54
CA THR A 152 19.40 -27.97 8.06
C THR A 152 18.89 -26.58 7.70
N TYR A 153 19.74 -25.54 7.83
CA TYR A 153 19.40 -24.17 7.42
C TYR A 153 18.93 -24.13 5.97
N ILE A 154 19.72 -24.72 5.06
CA ILE A 154 19.42 -24.78 3.63
C ILE A 154 18.11 -25.53 3.37
N ALA A 155 17.94 -26.70 3.99
CA ALA A 155 16.76 -27.55 3.80
C ALA A 155 15.45 -26.85 4.23
N GLU A 156 15.47 -26.15 5.36
CA GLU A 156 14.27 -25.45 5.86
C GLU A 156 13.97 -24.19 5.01
N GLN A 157 14.99 -23.51 4.47
CA GLN A 157 14.75 -22.42 3.52
C GLN A 157 14.15 -22.93 2.19
N GLU A 158 14.67 -24.00 1.62
CA GLU A 158 14.11 -24.61 0.41
C GLU A 158 12.67 -25.11 0.64
N LYS A 159 12.36 -25.56 1.84
CA LYS A 159 11.00 -25.94 2.21
C LYS A 159 10.06 -24.71 2.28
N ALA A 160 10.53 -23.61 2.84
CA ALA A 160 9.77 -22.36 2.87
C ALA A 160 9.52 -21.81 1.46
N ILE A 161 10.53 -21.85 0.57
CA ILE A 161 10.40 -21.47 -0.84
C ILE A 161 9.29 -22.28 -1.52
N ARG A 162 9.29 -23.62 -1.37
CA ARG A 162 8.23 -24.48 -1.95
C ARG A 162 6.83 -24.17 -1.38
N ILE A 163 6.75 -23.78 -0.10
CA ILE A 163 5.47 -23.35 0.49
C ILE A 163 4.97 -22.07 -0.17
N PHE A 164 5.84 -21.07 -0.35
CA PHE A 164 5.48 -19.83 -1.03
C PHE A 164 5.08 -20.04 -2.49
N GLU A 165 5.79 -20.92 -3.23
CA GLU A 165 5.41 -21.31 -4.60
C GLU A 165 3.99 -21.87 -4.63
N CYS A 166 3.68 -22.83 -3.75
CA CYS A 166 2.34 -23.39 -3.64
C CYS A 166 1.27 -22.32 -3.35
N VAL A 167 1.57 -21.36 -2.48
CA VAL A 167 0.65 -20.25 -2.17
C VAL A 167 0.43 -19.37 -3.40
N ILE A 168 1.51 -18.97 -4.10
CA ILE A 168 1.45 -18.12 -5.30
C ILE A 168 0.62 -18.76 -6.41
N GLU A 169 0.78 -20.07 -6.61
CA GLU A 169 0.08 -20.83 -7.66
C GLU A 169 -1.40 -21.08 -7.32
N THR A 170 -1.74 -21.17 -6.05
CA THR A 170 -3.06 -21.65 -5.60
C THR A 170 -3.99 -20.51 -5.20
N THR A 171 -3.47 -19.43 -4.59
CA THR A 171 -4.32 -18.37 -4.04
C THR A 171 -4.89 -17.45 -5.12
N SER A 172 -6.17 -17.08 -4.93
CA SER A 172 -6.80 -15.99 -5.68
C SER A 172 -6.83 -14.67 -4.89
N ASP A 173 -6.36 -14.67 -3.63
CA ASP A 173 -6.27 -13.46 -2.81
C ASP A 173 -4.95 -12.75 -3.11
N GLU A 174 -5.06 -11.56 -3.73
CA GLU A 174 -3.90 -10.75 -4.12
C GLU A 174 -3.01 -10.33 -2.92
N ARG A 175 -3.56 -10.26 -1.71
CA ARG A 175 -2.80 -9.91 -0.51
C ARG A 175 -1.92 -11.06 -0.06
N ILE A 176 -2.49 -12.27 -0.03
CA ILE A 176 -1.76 -13.49 0.31
C ILE A 176 -0.68 -13.76 -0.75
N LYS A 177 -1.03 -13.56 -2.03
CA LYS A 177 -0.10 -13.69 -3.14
C LYS A 177 1.07 -12.72 -3.02
N ALA A 178 0.80 -11.45 -2.73
CA ALA A 178 1.83 -10.43 -2.54
C ALA A 178 2.75 -10.77 -1.35
N SER A 179 2.19 -11.24 -0.23
CA SER A 179 2.96 -11.69 0.94
C SER A 179 3.90 -12.85 0.58
N ALA A 180 3.39 -13.86 -0.12
CA ALA A 180 4.18 -15.00 -0.55
C ALA A 180 5.28 -14.62 -1.56
N ILE A 181 5.01 -13.68 -2.50
CA ILE A 181 6.03 -13.15 -3.42
C ILE A 181 7.14 -12.42 -2.66
N GLN A 182 6.80 -11.61 -1.66
CA GLN A 182 7.82 -10.97 -0.81
C GLN A 182 8.70 -12.02 -0.11
N GLY A 183 8.08 -13.06 0.46
CA GLY A 183 8.79 -14.15 1.12
C GLY A 183 9.75 -14.86 0.15
N ILE A 184 9.24 -15.34 -1.00
CA ILE A 184 10.07 -16.10 -1.94
C ILE A 184 11.22 -15.26 -2.49
N VAL A 185 10.98 -13.99 -2.85
CA VAL A 185 12.04 -13.08 -3.36
C VAL A 185 13.13 -12.88 -2.31
N GLN A 186 12.76 -12.64 -1.06
CA GLN A 186 13.72 -12.45 0.03
C GLN A 186 14.60 -13.67 0.24
N TYR A 187 14.02 -14.86 0.32
CA TYR A 187 14.77 -16.07 0.65
C TYR A 187 15.53 -16.67 -0.53
N LEU A 188 15.05 -16.52 -1.77
CA LEU A 188 15.85 -16.80 -2.96
C LEU A 188 17.08 -15.89 -3.03
N SER A 189 16.92 -14.61 -2.74
CA SER A 189 18.00 -13.64 -2.71
C SER A 189 19.04 -13.95 -1.62
N PHE A 190 18.64 -14.40 -0.43
CA PHE A 190 19.56 -14.86 0.61
C PHE A 190 20.34 -16.11 0.18
N ARG A 191 19.79 -16.90 -0.73
CA ARG A 191 20.44 -18.07 -1.32
C ARG A 191 21.30 -17.74 -2.53
N GLY A 192 21.42 -16.47 -2.95
CA GLY A 192 22.14 -16.04 -4.14
C GLY A 192 21.46 -16.43 -5.46
N ARG A 193 20.16 -16.78 -5.44
CA ARG A 193 19.32 -17.10 -6.61
C ARG A 193 18.61 -15.84 -7.11
N ASP A 194 19.37 -14.79 -7.37
CA ASP A 194 18.85 -13.45 -7.65
C ASP A 194 18.05 -13.37 -8.97
N GLU A 195 18.45 -14.10 -10.01
CA GLU A 195 17.73 -14.15 -11.29
C GLU A 195 16.33 -14.74 -11.11
N GLU A 196 16.23 -15.82 -10.35
CA GLU A 196 14.95 -16.46 -10.06
C GLU A 196 14.07 -15.59 -9.16
N ALA A 197 14.66 -14.96 -8.14
CA ALA A 197 13.97 -13.99 -7.29
C ALA A 197 13.38 -12.84 -8.11
N LEU A 198 14.09 -12.36 -9.12
CA LEU A 198 13.62 -11.29 -10.00
C LEU A 198 12.38 -11.70 -10.81
N GLU A 199 12.30 -12.96 -11.28
CA GLU A 199 11.12 -13.44 -12.00
C GLU A 199 9.86 -13.46 -11.11
N TYR A 200 10.00 -13.77 -9.83
CA TYR A 200 8.89 -13.63 -8.87
C TYR A 200 8.59 -12.16 -8.55
N ALA A 201 9.60 -11.33 -8.36
CA ALA A 201 9.43 -9.90 -8.08
C ALA A 201 8.65 -9.16 -9.17
N LYS A 202 8.83 -9.55 -10.45
CA LYS A 202 8.05 -9.00 -11.58
C LYS A 202 6.55 -9.29 -11.53
N GLN A 203 6.14 -10.32 -10.77
CA GLN A 203 4.73 -10.69 -10.57
C GLN A 203 4.07 -9.94 -9.41
N TYR A 204 4.85 -9.13 -8.66
CA TYR A 204 4.32 -8.37 -7.54
C TYR A 204 3.31 -7.31 -8.02
N PRO A 205 2.15 -7.16 -7.35
CA PRO A 205 1.12 -6.20 -7.77
C PRO A 205 1.63 -4.75 -7.77
N GLU A 206 1.26 -3.97 -8.79
CA GLU A 206 1.74 -2.59 -8.95
C GLU A 206 1.24 -1.62 -7.86
N ASN A 207 0.02 -1.84 -7.36
CA ASN A 207 -0.67 -0.96 -6.41
C ASN A 207 -0.70 -1.55 -4.99
N TYR A 208 0.47 -1.90 -4.45
CA TYR A 208 0.57 -2.44 -3.09
C TYR A 208 1.39 -1.51 -2.18
N SER A 209 1.38 -1.81 -0.86
CA SER A 209 2.11 -1.03 0.17
C SER A 209 3.62 -0.94 -0.07
N MET A 210 4.17 -1.85 -0.86
CA MET A 210 5.54 -1.82 -1.38
C MET A 210 5.46 -1.89 -2.90
N SER A 211 6.18 -1.05 -3.63
CA SER A 211 6.17 -1.08 -5.09
C SER A 211 6.89 -2.33 -5.63
N ARG A 212 6.57 -2.72 -6.86
CA ARG A 212 7.28 -3.80 -7.57
C ARG A 212 8.79 -3.54 -7.59
N GLU A 213 9.18 -2.31 -7.86
CA GLU A 213 10.57 -1.85 -7.91
C GLU A 213 11.28 -2.04 -6.56
N ALA A 214 10.60 -1.72 -5.43
CA ALA A 214 11.15 -1.94 -4.10
C ALA A 214 11.38 -3.43 -3.80
N VAL A 215 10.48 -4.32 -4.25
CA VAL A 215 10.67 -5.77 -4.14
C VAL A 215 11.85 -6.23 -5.02
N MET A 216 11.95 -5.72 -6.26
CA MET A 216 13.07 -6.03 -7.17
C MET A 216 14.42 -5.63 -6.59
N LEU A 217 14.52 -4.52 -5.83
CA LEU A 217 15.77 -4.09 -5.19
C LEU A 217 16.35 -5.14 -4.23
N THR A 218 15.57 -6.08 -3.72
CA THR A 218 16.07 -7.12 -2.81
C THR A 218 16.93 -8.15 -3.53
N CYS A 219 16.65 -8.43 -4.80
CA CYS A 219 17.34 -9.43 -5.62
C CYS A 219 18.35 -8.83 -6.61
N LEU A 220 18.25 -7.55 -6.96
CA LEU A 220 19.22 -6.88 -7.83
C LEU A 220 20.57 -6.66 -7.13
N ARG A 221 21.66 -6.66 -7.91
CA ARG A 221 23.04 -6.42 -7.46
C ARG A 221 23.75 -5.48 -8.44
N GLY A 222 24.90 -4.94 -7.98
CA GLY A 222 25.78 -4.12 -8.82
C GLY A 222 25.10 -2.91 -9.44
N GLU A 223 25.38 -2.67 -10.71
CA GLU A 223 24.95 -1.49 -11.45
C GLU A 223 23.40 -1.42 -11.61
N GLU A 224 22.76 -2.54 -11.93
CA GLU A 224 21.30 -2.60 -12.10
C GLU A 224 20.57 -2.19 -10.81
N LYS A 225 21.07 -2.64 -9.65
CA LYS A 225 20.53 -2.21 -8.35
C LYS A 225 20.68 -0.70 -8.15
N THR A 226 21.86 -0.18 -8.49
CA THR A 226 22.16 1.26 -8.32
C THR A 226 21.26 2.11 -9.21
N ILE A 227 21.08 1.74 -10.48
CA ILE A 227 20.20 2.44 -11.42
C ILE A 227 18.77 2.47 -10.89
N LEU A 228 18.20 1.29 -10.53
CA LEU A 228 16.83 1.23 -10.03
C LEU A 228 16.64 2.00 -8.73
N ALA A 229 17.59 1.88 -7.78
CA ALA A 229 17.52 2.59 -6.52
C ALA A 229 17.57 4.11 -6.70
N GLN A 230 18.44 4.61 -7.57
CA GLN A 230 18.57 6.05 -7.83
C GLN A 230 17.37 6.59 -8.61
N LYS A 231 16.80 5.82 -9.54
CA LYS A 231 15.55 6.17 -10.20
C LYS A 231 14.41 6.33 -9.20
N MET A 232 14.19 5.32 -8.35
CA MET A 232 13.17 5.39 -7.29
C MET A 232 13.40 6.55 -6.34
N LEU A 233 14.66 6.83 -5.97
CA LEU A 233 14.99 7.96 -5.13
C LEU A 233 14.61 9.28 -5.80
N ASN A 234 14.88 9.44 -7.10
CA ASN A 234 14.52 10.63 -7.87
C ASN A 234 12.99 10.84 -7.92
N ASP A 235 12.24 9.77 -8.20
CA ASP A 235 10.78 9.80 -8.26
C ASP A 235 10.19 10.16 -6.88
N HIS A 236 10.61 9.46 -5.82
CA HIS A 236 10.14 9.71 -4.46
C HIS A 236 10.60 11.06 -3.88
N LEU A 237 11.77 11.57 -4.27
CA LEU A 237 12.21 12.91 -3.90
C LEU A 237 11.26 13.96 -4.48
N THR A 238 10.91 13.83 -5.76
CA THR A 238 9.96 14.73 -6.42
C THR A 238 8.60 14.70 -5.72
N ASP A 239 8.07 13.51 -5.44
CA ASP A 239 6.80 13.34 -4.73
C ASP A 239 6.84 13.95 -3.33
N MET A 240 7.90 13.67 -2.56
CA MET A 240 8.08 14.19 -1.21
C MET A 240 8.17 15.73 -1.20
N LEU A 241 8.90 16.34 -2.16
CA LEU A 241 8.99 17.78 -2.28
C LEU A 241 7.65 18.42 -2.63
N ASN A 242 6.81 17.74 -3.43
CA ASN A 242 5.46 18.21 -3.74
C ASN A 242 4.50 18.08 -2.54
N LEU A 243 4.68 17.07 -1.68
CA LEU A 243 3.86 16.88 -0.48
C LEU A 243 4.22 17.86 0.66
N ILE A 244 5.45 18.39 0.67
CA ILE A 244 5.85 19.41 1.64
C ILE A 244 5.27 20.76 1.23
N GLU A 245 4.13 21.10 1.82
CA GLU A 245 3.52 22.42 1.61
C GLU A 245 4.42 23.53 2.19
N ARG A 246 4.71 24.55 1.36
CA ARG A 246 5.52 25.73 1.76
C ARG A 246 4.68 26.74 2.56
N ASN A 247 3.97 26.27 3.56
CA ASN A 247 3.05 27.06 4.38
C ASN A 247 3.69 27.65 5.66
N SER A 248 4.95 27.33 5.91
CA SER A 248 5.76 27.90 7.01
C SER A 248 7.24 28.03 6.66
N MET A 249 7.97 28.84 7.41
CA MET A 249 9.42 28.99 7.23
C MET A 249 10.16 27.67 7.48
N GLU A 250 9.72 26.90 8.50
CA GLU A 250 10.30 25.62 8.86
C GLU A 250 10.14 24.62 7.71
N ALA A 251 8.97 24.57 7.06
CA ALA A 251 8.71 23.70 5.91
C ALA A 251 9.62 24.07 4.73
N CYS A 252 9.80 25.36 4.46
CA CYS A 252 10.74 25.83 3.44
C CYS A 252 12.19 25.44 3.75
N VAL A 253 12.62 25.59 5.01
CA VAL A 253 13.96 25.18 5.45
C VAL A 253 14.16 23.68 5.29
N ALA A 254 13.20 22.87 5.73
CA ALA A 254 13.25 21.42 5.61
C ALA A 254 13.32 20.97 4.14
N GLN A 255 12.52 21.55 3.24
CA GLN A 255 12.53 21.23 1.81
C GLN A 255 13.89 21.50 1.18
N GLU A 256 14.51 22.67 1.46
CA GLU A 256 15.86 23.01 0.99
C GLU A 256 16.92 22.07 1.55
N GLN A 257 16.84 21.71 2.85
CA GLN A 257 17.77 20.76 3.48
C GLN A 257 17.71 19.37 2.83
N ILE A 258 16.51 18.89 2.48
CA ILE A 258 16.32 17.62 1.79
C ILE A 258 16.98 17.67 0.40
N ILE A 259 16.74 18.73 -0.38
CA ILE A 259 17.37 18.90 -1.68
C ILE A 259 18.90 18.90 -1.55
N ASN A 260 19.45 19.67 -0.61
CA ASN A 260 20.89 19.77 -0.38
C ASN A 260 21.51 18.46 0.12
N ALA A 261 20.79 17.67 0.91
CA ALA A 261 21.26 16.37 1.38
C ALA A 261 21.40 15.35 0.23
N ILE A 262 20.50 15.40 -0.75
CA ILE A 262 20.53 14.53 -1.92
C ILE A 262 21.42 15.10 -3.04
N ILE A 263 21.53 16.41 -3.18
CA ILE A 263 22.34 17.09 -4.22
C ILE A 263 23.37 18.02 -3.52
N PRO A 264 24.38 17.44 -2.85
CA PRO A 264 25.31 18.21 -2.00
C PRO A 264 26.28 19.09 -2.78
N ASP A 265 26.48 18.84 -4.06
CA ASP A 265 27.34 19.61 -4.95
C ASP A 265 26.68 20.89 -5.50
N GLY A 266 25.38 21.06 -5.26
CA GLY A 266 24.61 22.23 -5.70
C GLY A 266 24.27 22.25 -7.19
N ASN A 267 24.53 21.16 -7.93
CA ASN A 267 24.12 21.03 -9.32
C ASN A 267 22.67 20.53 -9.40
N TYR A 268 21.73 21.43 -9.10
CA TYR A 268 20.32 21.08 -8.89
C TYR A 268 19.55 20.74 -10.17
N LEU A 269 19.99 21.22 -11.36
CA LEU A 269 19.32 20.96 -12.64
C LEU A 269 17.80 21.14 -12.56
N TYR A 270 17.04 20.06 -12.73
CA TYR A 270 15.58 20.06 -12.60
C TYR A 270 15.10 20.61 -11.26
N TYR A 271 15.78 20.33 -10.15
CA TYR A 271 15.35 20.74 -8.80
C TYR A 271 15.51 22.25 -8.52
N ASN A 272 16.13 23.02 -9.44
CA ASN A 272 16.12 24.49 -9.36
C ASN A 272 14.68 25.03 -9.28
N THR A 273 13.71 24.41 -9.97
CA THR A 273 12.30 24.87 -9.94
C THR A 273 11.70 24.83 -8.54
N PHE A 274 12.02 23.79 -7.73
CA PHE A 274 11.57 23.72 -6.34
C PHE A 274 12.18 24.78 -5.46
N LEU A 275 13.46 25.12 -5.71
CA LEU A 275 14.16 26.19 -4.98
C LEU A 275 13.62 27.56 -5.33
N VAL A 276 13.18 27.81 -6.59
CA VAL A 276 12.47 29.07 -6.94
C VAL A 276 11.26 29.25 -6.05
N ASP A 277 10.34 28.27 -6.01
CA ASP A 277 9.12 28.36 -5.24
C ASP A 277 9.36 28.44 -3.74
N ASN A 278 10.39 27.74 -3.26
CA ASN A 278 10.81 27.75 -1.87
C ASN A 278 11.25 29.16 -1.42
N TYR A 279 12.14 29.79 -2.18
CA TYR A 279 12.63 31.11 -1.85
C TYR A 279 11.62 32.22 -2.06
N VAL A 280 10.69 32.06 -3.01
CA VAL A 280 9.54 32.97 -3.16
C VAL A 280 8.64 32.89 -1.92
N ALA A 281 8.32 31.68 -1.44
CA ALA A 281 7.52 31.50 -0.23
C ALA A 281 8.21 32.13 1.01
N ARG A 282 9.52 31.95 1.16
CA ARG A 282 10.30 32.61 2.25
C ARG A 282 10.24 34.13 2.14
N ALA A 283 10.33 34.69 0.92
CA ALA A 283 10.24 36.13 0.74
C ALA A 283 8.88 36.66 1.18
N VAL A 284 7.77 35.94 0.93
CA VAL A 284 6.44 36.31 1.42
C VAL A 284 6.41 36.31 2.96
N PHE A 285 7.00 35.29 3.62
CA PHE A 285 7.08 35.29 5.10
C PHE A 285 7.91 36.44 5.64
N TYR A 286 9.06 36.75 5.03
CA TYR A 286 9.89 37.88 5.45
C TYR A 286 9.19 39.23 5.27
N VAL A 287 8.43 39.43 4.18
CA VAL A 287 7.63 40.66 4.01
C VAL A 287 6.56 40.77 5.09
N ARG A 288 5.85 39.69 5.38
CA ARG A 288 4.85 39.65 6.47
C ARG A 288 5.45 40.02 7.83
N ASP A 289 6.66 39.55 8.08
CA ASP A 289 7.37 39.79 9.35
C ASP A 289 8.17 41.11 9.33
N ASN A 290 8.01 41.96 8.30
CA ASN A 290 8.68 43.23 8.06
C ASN A 290 10.22 43.15 7.97
N GLU A 291 10.74 41.99 7.56
CA GLU A 291 12.17 41.74 7.35
C GLU A 291 12.56 41.95 5.89
N LEU A 292 12.43 43.20 5.40
CA LEU A 292 12.49 43.55 3.98
C LEU A 292 13.83 43.22 3.31
N GLU A 293 14.96 43.31 4.02
CA GLU A 293 16.27 42.92 3.48
C GLU A 293 16.36 41.42 3.23
N LYS A 294 15.88 40.58 4.18
CA LYS A 294 15.84 39.15 4.00
C LYS A 294 14.87 38.73 2.87
N ALA A 295 13.77 39.46 2.72
CA ALA A 295 12.84 39.24 1.62
C ALA A 295 13.52 39.48 0.27
N MET A 296 14.28 40.59 0.13
CA MET A 296 15.05 40.89 -1.12
C MET A 296 16.12 39.84 -1.39
N ASP A 297 16.85 39.37 -0.36
CA ASP A 297 17.86 38.34 -0.52
C ASP A 297 17.22 36.99 -0.96
N ALA A 298 16.06 36.66 -0.42
CA ALA A 298 15.30 35.49 -0.86
C ALA A 298 14.83 35.60 -2.31
N LEU A 299 14.29 36.75 -2.75
CA LEU A 299 13.89 36.98 -4.12
C LEU A 299 15.07 36.92 -5.10
N LYS A 300 16.23 37.50 -4.75
CA LYS A 300 17.46 37.39 -5.55
C LYS A 300 17.91 35.93 -5.70
N LYS A 301 17.81 35.13 -4.67
CA LYS A 301 18.09 33.67 -4.76
C LYS A 301 17.08 32.96 -5.65
N ALA A 302 15.78 33.23 -5.49
CA ALA A 302 14.74 32.67 -6.34
C ALA A 302 15.01 32.98 -7.80
N GLN A 303 15.35 34.26 -8.16
CA GLN A 303 15.68 34.63 -9.52
C GLN A 303 16.92 33.88 -10.05
N LYS A 304 17.95 33.72 -9.23
CA LYS A 304 19.14 32.96 -9.61
C LYS A 304 18.79 31.50 -9.97
N PHE A 305 17.94 30.85 -9.18
CA PHE A 305 17.50 29.49 -9.46
C PHE A 305 16.59 29.42 -10.70
N ALA A 306 15.73 30.43 -10.93
CA ALA A 306 14.91 30.50 -12.14
C ALA A 306 15.77 30.60 -13.42
N ILE A 307 16.78 31.46 -13.40
CA ILE A 307 17.75 31.59 -14.51
C ILE A 307 18.53 30.30 -14.71
N ALA A 308 18.98 29.65 -13.63
CA ALA A 308 19.70 28.39 -13.71
C ALA A 308 18.83 27.25 -14.29
N TYR A 309 17.53 27.22 -13.96
CA TYR A 309 16.57 26.27 -14.53
C TYR A 309 16.37 26.52 -16.04
N ASP A 310 16.20 27.77 -16.45
CA ASP A 310 16.03 28.12 -17.87
C ASP A 310 17.29 27.81 -18.70
N SER A 311 18.48 28.13 -18.18
CA SER A 311 19.74 27.73 -18.81
C SER A 311 19.87 26.23 -18.94
N PHE A 312 19.55 25.48 -17.89
CA PHE A 312 19.54 24.03 -17.91
C PHE A 312 18.65 23.46 -19.02
N LEU A 313 17.42 23.98 -19.17
CA LEU A 313 16.50 23.50 -20.20
C LEU A 313 16.94 23.88 -21.64
N ASN A 314 17.70 24.94 -21.79
CA ASN A 314 18.16 25.41 -23.10
C ASN A 314 19.49 24.78 -23.52
N ASP A 315 20.37 24.48 -22.56
CA ASP A 315 21.74 24.07 -22.84
C ASP A 315 21.89 22.52 -22.95
N TYR A 316 20.89 21.76 -22.50
CA TYR A 316 20.95 20.30 -22.46
C TYR A 316 19.77 19.64 -23.17
N GLU A 317 20.05 18.74 -24.10
CA GLU A 317 19.06 17.80 -24.66
C GLU A 317 18.88 16.58 -23.73
N THR A 318 20.00 16.09 -23.19
CA THR A 318 20.05 15.05 -22.15
C THR A 318 20.89 15.55 -20.97
N TYR A 319 20.60 15.06 -19.80
CA TYR A 319 21.36 15.40 -18.61
C TYR A 319 21.49 14.23 -17.65
N ARG A 320 22.52 14.31 -16.82
CA ARG A 320 22.77 13.39 -15.73
C ARG A 320 23.14 14.20 -14.50
N PHE A 321 22.55 13.85 -13.36
CA PHE A 321 22.95 14.48 -12.11
C PHE A 321 24.40 14.13 -11.77
N THR A 322 25.11 15.05 -11.17
CA THR A 322 26.48 14.83 -10.65
C THR A 322 26.47 14.30 -9.22
N SER A 323 25.32 14.42 -8.53
CA SER A 323 25.10 13.85 -7.21
C SER A 323 25.33 12.34 -7.22
N PRO A 324 26.07 11.79 -6.24
CA PRO A 324 26.29 10.33 -6.13
C PRO A 324 25.00 9.54 -5.89
N PHE A 325 23.93 10.21 -5.51
CA PHE A 325 22.63 9.60 -5.24
C PHE A 325 21.70 9.55 -6.46
N LEU A 326 22.00 10.30 -7.54
CA LEU A 326 21.15 10.44 -8.72
C LEU A 326 21.90 10.31 -10.06
N SER A 327 23.18 9.94 -10.04
CA SER A 327 24.05 9.97 -11.23
C SER A 327 23.92 8.74 -12.14
N ALA A 328 23.18 7.72 -11.75
CA ALA A 328 23.17 6.47 -12.50
C ALA A 328 22.33 6.52 -13.78
N GLU A 329 21.32 7.42 -13.86
CA GLU A 329 20.40 7.50 -14.99
C GLU A 329 20.63 8.77 -15.82
N GLU A 330 20.49 8.64 -17.13
CA GLU A 330 20.45 9.77 -18.06
C GLU A 330 19.00 10.13 -18.34
N HIS A 331 18.68 11.41 -18.26
CA HIS A 331 17.35 11.99 -18.47
C HIS A 331 17.32 12.85 -19.71
N LYS A 332 16.13 13.07 -20.30
CA LYS A 332 15.94 13.99 -21.39
C LYS A 332 15.18 15.22 -20.91
N THR A 333 15.63 16.42 -21.29
CA THR A 333 14.89 17.66 -20.98
C THR A 333 13.53 17.71 -21.66
N ALA A 334 13.37 17.01 -22.80
CA ALA A 334 12.09 16.90 -23.50
C ALA A 334 11.01 16.13 -22.69
N ASP A 335 11.40 15.30 -21.71
CA ASP A 335 10.48 14.56 -20.86
C ASP A 335 9.95 15.41 -19.67
N ILE A 336 10.53 16.61 -19.48
CA ILE A 336 10.07 17.54 -18.44
C ILE A 336 8.80 18.26 -18.93
N CYS A 337 7.68 17.99 -18.23
CA CYS A 337 6.41 18.64 -18.53
C CYS A 337 6.47 20.13 -18.20
N ARG A 338 6.26 20.97 -19.22
CA ARG A 338 6.15 22.42 -19.06
C ARG A 338 4.68 22.82 -19.06
N SER A 339 4.29 23.69 -18.12
CA SER A 339 2.91 24.17 -17.99
C SER A 339 2.53 25.30 -18.95
N GLY A 340 3.51 25.81 -19.72
CA GLY A 340 3.31 26.94 -20.66
C GLY A 340 4.52 27.20 -21.56
N THR A 341 4.46 28.30 -22.31
CA THR A 341 5.54 28.77 -23.22
C THR A 341 6.48 29.76 -22.55
N SER A 342 6.14 30.27 -21.36
CA SER A 342 6.96 31.18 -20.57
C SER A 342 8.19 30.48 -19.97
N THR A 343 9.27 31.25 -19.81
CA THR A 343 10.44 30.78 -19.05
C THR A 343 10.15 30.81 -17.55
N ARG A 344 10.91 30.06 -16.76
CA ARG A 344 10.77 30.07 -15.31
C ARG A 344 11.08 31.41 -14.68
N LYS A 345 12.00 32.18 -15.31
CA LYS A 345 12.28 33.59 -14.95
C LYS A 345 11.07 34.47 -15.17
N GLU A 346 10.40 34.36 -16.33
CA GLU A 346 9.18 35.12 -16.62
C GLU A 346 8.05 34.79 -15.63
N ASP A 347 7.81 33.52 -15.36
CA ASP A 347 6.82 33.08 -14.38
C ASP A 347 7.12 33.64 -12.96
N PHE A 348 8.40 33.61 -12.54
CA PHE A 348 8.85 34.21 -11.29
C PHE A 348 8.56 35.72 -11.25
N ILE A 349 8.93 36.44 -12.27
CA ILE A 349 8.72 37.92 -12.37
C ILE A 349 7.23 38.21 -12.30
N ASP A 350 6.41 37.49 -13.06
CA ASP A 350 4.97 37.69 -13.11
C ASP A 350 4.30 37.40 -11.76
N PHE A 351 4.76 36.37 -11.08
CA PHE A 351 4.28 36.06 -9.71
C PHE A 351 4.63 37.21 -8.76
N VAL A 352 5.87 37.65 -8.73
CA VAL A 352 6.34 38.70 -7.83
C VAL A 352 5.60 40.02 -8.07
N LYS A 353 5.27 40.35 -9.33
CA LYS A 353 4.48 41.54 -9.67
C LYS A 353 3.04 41.49 -9.15
N ARG A 354 2.45 40.29 -9.06
CA ARG A 354 1.03 40.10 -8.68
C ARG A 354 0.82 39.84 -7.20
N SER A 355 1.84 39.43 -6.45
CA SER A 355 1.69 38.84 -5.13
C SER A 355 2.44 39.59 -4.04
N GLY A 356 1.71 40.36 -3.19
CA GLY A 356 2.11 40.64 -1.79
C GLY A 356 3.42 41.34 -1.48
N PHE A 357 4.16 41.88 -2.52
CA PHE A 357 5.45 42.52 -2.35
C PHE A 357 5.37 44.07 -2.41
N ASP A 358 4.21 44.65 -2.08
CA ASP A 358 3.96 46.08 -2.12
C ASP A 358 4.97 46.87 -1.27
N ALA A 359 5.40 46.31 -0.15
CA ALA A 359 6.40 46.93 0.73
C ALA A 359 7.79 47.08 0.09
N LEU A 360 8.05 46.39 -1.03
CA LEU A 360 9.33 46.45 -1.76
C LEU A 360 9.28 47.30 -3.04
N LYS A 361 8.10 47.76 -3.47
CA LYS A 361 7.89 48.38 -4.78
C LYS A 361 8.78 49.60 -5.07
N ASP A 362 9.05 50.42 -4.06
CA ASP A 362 9.82 51.66 -4.23
C ASP A 362 11.35 51.44 -4.13
N ARG A 363 11.79 50.22 -3.94
CA ARG A 363 13.21 49.86 -3.84
C ARG A 363 13.84 49.73 -5.23
N GLU A 364 14.97 50.37 -5.45
CA GLU A 364 15.71 50.29 -6.74
C GLU A 364 16.14 48.86 -7.08
N ASP A 365 16.59 48.09 -6.06
CA ASP A 365 17.03 46.72 -6.26
C ASP A 365 15.85 45.76 -6.56
N PHE A 366 14.65 46.03 -6.04
CA PHE A 366 13.43 45.29 -6.39
C PHE A 366 13.01 45.61 -7.85
N GLN A 367 13.04 46.88 -8.24
CA GLN A 367 12.75 47.29 -9.62
C GLN A 367 13.76 46.70 -10.61
N ALA A 368 15.02 46.55 -10.22
CA ALA A 368 16.04 45.90 -11.04
C ALA A 368 15.81 44.40 -11.20
N LEU A 369 15.27 43.72 -10.18
CA LEU A 369 14.94 42.29 -10.20
C LEU A 369 13.79 41.99 -11.15
N LEU A 370 12.90 42.92 -11.40
CA LEU A 370 11.73 42.76 -12.30
C LEU A 370 12.05 43.01 -13.81
N LYS A 371 13.27 43.32 -14.13
CA LYS A 371 13.79 43.46 -15.50
C LYS A 371 14.46 42.18 -15.98
#